data_3b385d82b401737a08b795815fb526aa
#
_entry.id   3b385d82b401737a08b795815fb526aa
#
_cell.length_a   1.000
_cell.length_b   1.000
_cell.length_c   1.000
_cell.angle_alpha   90.00
_cell.angle_beta   90.00
_cell.angle_gamma   90.00
#
_symmetry.space_group_name_H-M   'P 1'
#
loop_
_entity.id
_entity.type
_entity.pdbx_description
1 polymer ?
#
loop_
_entity_poly.entity_id
_entity_poly.type
_entity_poly.pdbx_seq_one_letter_code
_entity_poly.pdbx_strand_id
1 'polypeptide(L)'
;MSEVTSARRGRPRQTREQAEEVRARIVAATAAVFTRNGSRGLSVAQIIEQAGLARPTFYRYFGNAEEPLHVLLTRSNEGLVGGIRDALTGSDEPVQLGIRLIDAFVGWARGHGPMLRPLFAELHDPASPVSAYRERALEDIRTTVREKFVELGRPVPTPLDLDAALHLCEYVVYRLSAATAPGEEPDPDVLAPARLTMIRVLLTTLGTRADLEYALELPWIFPRE
;
A
#
# COMPACT_ATOMS: atom_id res chain seq x y z
N MET A 1 37.78 53.10 24.88
CA MET A 1 36.41 52.67 24.72
C MET A 1 36.34 51.83 23.43
N SER A 2 36.39 50.54 23.56
CA SER A 2 36.36 49.62 22.40
C SER A 2 35.01 48.93 22.39
N GLU A 3 34.19 49.27 21.37
CA GLU A 3 32.92 48.59 21.11
C GLU A 3 33.18 47.18 20.57
N VAL A 4 32.78 46.17 21.36
CA VAL A 4 32.75 44.77 20.91
C VAL A 4 31.48 44.57 20.12
N THR A 5 31.59 44.59 18.80
CA THR A 5 30.47 44.22 17.91
C THR A 5 30.20 42.72 18.01
N SER A 6 29.16 42.37 18.72
CA SER A 6 28.68 40.99 18.81
C SER A 6 28.16 40.53 17.45
N ALA A 7 28.93 39.69 16.75
CA ALA A 7 28.50 39.05 15.52
C ALA A 7 27.34 38.07 15.83
N ARG A 8 26.12 38.37 15.34
CA ARG A 8 24.99 37.48 15.33
C ARG A 8 25.39 36.20 14.60
N ARG A 9 25.67 35.12 15.34
CA ARG A 9 25.83 33.79 14.77
C ARG A 9 24.53 33.42 14.06
N GLY A 10 24.55 33.39 12.74
CA GLY A 10 23.44 32.88 11.92
C GLY A 10 23.16 31.43 12.32
N ARG A 11 21.88 31.07 12.35
CA ARG A 11 21.43 29.71 12.66
C ARG A 11 22.15 28.73 11.70
N PRO A 12 22.75 27.61 12.20
CA PRO A 12 23.44 26.65 11.36
C PRO A 12 22.55 26.23 10.19
N ARG A 13 23.13 26.15 8.98
CA ARG A 13 22.42 25.62 7.82
C ARG A 13 22.02 24.19 8.12
N GLN A 14 20.73 23.88 8.02
CA GLN A 14 20.19 22.53 8.19
C GLN A 14 20.87 21.58 7.20
N THR A 15 21.37 20.44 7.66
CA THR A 15 21.96 19.41 6.80
C THR A 15 20.84 18.78 5.94
N ARG A 16 21.21 18.16 4.81
CA ARG A 16 20.27 17.43 3.95
C ARG A 16 19.55 16.34 4.74
N GLU A 17 20.26 15.61 5.58
CA GLU A 17 19.73 14.56 6.44
C GLU A 17 18.68 15.08 7.43
N GLN A 18 18.96 16.19 8.12
CA GLN A 18 18.00 16.86 9.01
C GLN A 18 16.75 17.35 8.26
N ALA A 19 16.92 17.78 7.01
CA ALA A 19 15.77 18.20 6.18
C ALA A 19 14.89 17.00 5.80
N GLU A 20 15.48 15.87 5.43
CA GLU A 20 14.77 14.64 5.11
C GLU A 20 14.06 14.05 6.34
N GLU A 21 14.67 14.10 7.53
CA GLU A 21 14.07 13.70 8.80
C GLU A 21 12.80 14.52 9.11
N VAL A 22 12.87 15.85 8.97
CA VAL A 22 11.70 16.71 9.18
C VAL A 22 10.60 16.41 8.15
N ARG A 23 10.98 16.20 6.89
CA ARG A 23 10.04 15.83 5.83
C ARG A 23 9.35 14.49 6.15
N ALA A 24 10.11 13.48 6.57
CA ALA A 24 9.58 12.18 6.96
C ALA A 24 8.62 12.29 8.16
N ARG A 25 8.97 13.12 9.15
CA ARG A 25 8.11 13.39 10.32
C ARG A 25 6.78 14.04 9.94
N ILE A 26 6.77 14.97 8.96
CA ILE A 26 5.53 15.55 8.45
C ILE A 26 4.67 14.49 7.75
N VAL A 27 5.27 13.63 6.91
CA VAL A 27 4.55 12.55 6.23
C VAL A 27 3.98 11.53 7.23
N ALA A 28 4.73 11.16 8.26
CA ALA A 28 4.24 10.28 9.33
C ALA A 28 3.08 10.90 10.12
N ALA A 29 3.16 12.20 10.43
CA ALA A 29 2.06 12.94 11.05
C ALA A 29 0.82 12.99 10.15
N THR A 30 1.03 13.16 8.84
CA THR A 30 -0.06 13.11 7.85
C THR A 30 -0.74 11.75 7.84
N ALA A 31 0.01 10.65 7.88
CA ALA A 31 -0.54 9.30 7.99
C ALA A 31 -1.41 9.14 9.24
N ALA A 32 -0.96 9.64 10.39
CA ALA A 32 -1.73 9.58 11.63
C ALA A 32 -3.01 10.42 11.59
N VAL A 33 -2.98 11.61 10.96
CA VAL A 33 -4.18 12.44 10.78
C VAL A 33 -5.14 11.81 9.77
N PHE A 34 -4.63 11.32 8.64
CA PHE A 34 -5.43 10.60 7.64
C PHE A 34 -6.12 9.36 8.23
N THR A 35 -5.43 8.61 9.07
CA THR A 35 -6.00 7.43 9.76
C THR A 35 -7.24 7.79 10.58
N ARG A 36 -7.27 8.97 11.22
CA ARG A 36 -8.40 9.40 12.06
C ARG A 36 -9.52 10.08 11.27
N ASN A 37 -9.17 10.85 10.26
CA ASN A 37 -10.08 11.83 9.66
C ASN A 37 -10.35 11.60 8.15
N GLY A 38 -9.62 10.67 7.50
CA GLY A 38 -9.64 10.51 6.05
C GLY A 38 -9.01 11.71 5.32
N SER A 39 -9.07 11.69 3.98
CA SER A 39 -8.51 12.75 3.13
C SER A 39 -9.27 14.08 3.28
N ARG A 40 -10.60 14.03 3.41
CA ARG A 40 -11.44 15.23 3.53
C ARG A 40 -11.28 15.96 4.86
N GLY A 41 -10.90 15.24 5.92
CA GLY A 41 -10.65 15.81 7.24
C GLY A 41 -9.21 16.24 7.48
N LEU A 42 -8.35 16.19 6.44
CA LEU A 42 -6.93 16.52 6.55
C LEU A 42 -6.71 18.05 6.49
N SER A 43 -5.95 18.59 7.43
CA SER A 43 -5.58 20.01 7.45
C SER A 43 -4.15 20.24 7.89
N VAL A 44 -3.53 21.33 7.42
CA VAL A 44 -2.19 21.73 7.85
C VAL A 44 -2.12 21.92 9.37
N ALA A 45 -3.17 22.46 9.99
CA ALA A 45 -3.21 22.68 11.44
C ALA A 45 -3.07 21.35 12.22
N GLN A 46 -3.82 20.34 11.84
CA GLN A 46 -3.74 19.01 12.45
C GLN A 46 -2.40 18.31 12.21
N ILE A 47 -1.84 18.45 10.99
CA ILE A 47 -0.54 17.86 10.67
C ILE A 47 0.57 18.48 11.51
N ILE A 48 0.62 19.82 11.64
CA ILE A 48 1.66 20.48 12.44
C ILE A 48 1.51 20.19 13.94
N GLU A 49 0.28 20.12 14.45
CA GLU A 49 0.00 19.70 15.82
C GLU A 49 0.51 18.26 16.07
N GLN A 50 0.12 17.31 15.20
CA GLN A 50 0.56 15.92 15.27
C GLN A 50 2.07 15.77 15.13
N ALA A 51 2.70 16.58 14.26
CA ALA A 51 4.15 16.57 14.05
C ALA A 51 4.92 17.30 15.16
N GLY A 52 4.29 18.10 16.01
CA GLY A 52 4.95 18.97 16.99
C GLY A 52 5.88 19.98 16.31
N LEU A 53 5.42 20.61 15.21
CA LEU A 53 6.21 21.54 14.42
C LEU A 53 5.59 22.94 14.43
N ALA A 54 6.42 23.98 14.25
CA ALA A 54 5.91 25.32 14.01
C ALA A 54 5.43 25.46 12.54
N ARG A 55 4.36 26.25 12.35
CA ARG A 55 3.77 26.51 11.03
C ARG A 55 4.78 26.94 9.94
N PRO A 56 5.74 27.85 10.20
CA PRO A 56 6.75 28.18 9.20
C PRO A 56 7.67 27.01 8.84
N THR A 57 7.86 26.05 9.74
CA THR A 57 8.65 24.85 9.47
C THR A 57 7.92 23.96 8.47
N PHE A 58 6.62 23.74 8.63
CA PHE A 58 5.81 22.97 7.67
C PHE A 58 5.91 23.57 6.26
N TYR A 59 5.62 24.87 6.12
CA TYR A 59 5.62 25.54 4.81
C TYR A 59 6.97 25.62 4.11
N ARG A 60 8.06 25.31 4.80
CA ARG A 60 9.37 25.13 4.15
C ARG A 60 9.46 23.86 3.33
N TYR A 61 8.65 22.84 3.64
CA TYR A 61 8.70 21.50 3.03
C TYR A 61 7.49 21.19 2.16
N PHE A 62 6.33 21.72 2.49
CA PHE A 62 5.06 21.44 1.83
C PHE A 62 4.20 22.71 1.76
N GLY A 63 3.59 22.96 0.60
CA GLY A 63 2.74 24.14 0.38
C GLY A 63 1.34 24.01 0.96
N ASN A 64 0.81 22.81 1.08
CA ASN A 64 -0.53 22.52 1.58
C ASN A 64 -0.59 21.12 2.22
N ALA A 65 -1.79 20.72 2.72
CA ALA A 65 -1.98 19.43 3.38
C ALA A 65 -2.00 18.24 2.39
N GLU A 66 -2.29 18.49 1.12
CA GLU A 66 -2.37 17.45 0.10
C GLU A 66 -0.99 16.94 -0.30
N GLU A 67 0.02 17.81 -0.35
CA GLU A 67 1.37 17.43 -0.78
C GLU A 67 1.99 16.31 0.07
N PRO A 68 1.99 16.35 1.42
CA PRO A 68 2.49 15.22 2.19
C PRO A 68 1.59 13.99 2.10
N LEU A 69 0.28 14.13 1.86
CA LEU A 69 -0.61 13.00 1.56
C LEU A 69 -0.23 12.35 0.22
N HIS A 70 0.06 13.14 -0.82
CA HIS A 70 0.56 12.62 -2.10
C HIS A 70 1.85 11.81 -1.92
N VAL A 71 2.80 12.30 -1.11
CA VAL A 71 4.03 11.54 -0.80
C VAL A 71 3.71 10.21 -0.09
N LEU A 72 2.78 10.22 0.86
CA LEU A 72 2.34 9.04 1.57
C LEU A 72 1.73 7.99 0.61
N LEU A 73 0.77 8.41 -0.23
CA LEU A 73 0.09 7.53 -1.19
C LEU A 73 1.05 7.01 -2.27
N THR A 74 1.98 7.84 -2.75
CA THR A 74 3.01 7.41 -3.70
C THR A 74 3.88 6.30 -3.11
N ARG A 75 4.38 6.47 -1.89
CA ARG A 75 5.17 5.44 -1.21
C ARG A 75 4.39 4.15 -0.96
N SER A 76 3.11 4.28 -0.64
CA SER A 76 2.20 3.13 -0.50
C SER A 76 2.12 2.33 -1.80
N ASN A 77 1.89 3.00 -2.94
CA ASN A 77 1.85 2.37 -4.26
C ASN A 77 3.19 1.74 -4.66
N GLU A 78 4.30 2.48 -4.47
CA GLU A 78 5.65 1.97 -4.76
C GLU A 78 5.94 0.69 -3.96
N GLY A 79 5.52 0.65 -2.69
CA GLY A 79 5.65 -0.53 -1.84
C GLY A 79 4.82 -1.71 -2.34
N LEU A 80 3.56 -1.47 -2.75
CA LEU A 80 2.70 -2.51 -3.30
C LEU A 80 3.24 -3.06 -4.62
N VAL A 81 3.48 -2.18 -5.59
CA VAL A 81 3.95 -2.57 -6.94
C VAL A 81 5.32 -3.23 -6.87
N GLY A 82 6.22 -2.72 -6.01
CA GLY A 82 7.52 -3.32 -5.74
C GLY A 82 7.40 -4.73 -5.19
N GLY A 83 6.57 -4.93 -4.15
CA GLY A 83 6.32 -6.25 -3.58
C GLY A 83 5.71 -7.26 -4.58
N ILE A 84 4.80 -6.81 -5.44
CA ILE A 84 4.24 -7.62 -6.53
C ILE A 84 5.33 -8.01 -7.54
N ARG A 85 6.18 -7.07 -7.95
CA ARG A 85 7.30 -7.33 -8.87
C ARG A 85 8.28 -8.34 -8.28
N ASP A 86 8.66 -8.18 -7.02
CA ASP A 86 9.56 -9.11 -6.33
C ASP A 86 8.93 -10.51 -6.21
N ALA A 87 7.62 -10.58 -5.96
CA ALA A 87 6.88 -11.84 -5.93
C ALA A 87 6.95 -12.57 -7.27
N LEU A 88 6.82 -11.86 -8.39
CA LEU A 88 6.83 -12.41 -9.74
C LEU A 88 8.23 -12.86 -10.21
N THR A 89 9.30 -12.28 -9.67
CA THR A 89 10.68 -12.70 -10.01
C THR A 89 11.12 -13.95 -9.24
N GLY A 90 10.40 -14.35 -8.20
CA GLY A 90 10.84 -15.41 -7.27
C GLY A 90 10.49 -16.84 -7.67
N SER A 91 9.70 -17.06 -8.72
CA SER A 91 9.31 -18.40 -9.19
C SER A 91 8.76 -18.33 -10.62
N ASP A 92 8.82 -19.44 -11.34
CA ASP A 92 8.14 -19.64 -12.61
C ASP A 92 6.98 -20.66 -12.48
N GLU A 93 6.81 -21.25 -11.30
CA GLU A 93 5.74 -22.21 -11.02
C GLU A 93 4.44 -21.42 -10.67
N PRO A 94 3.34 -21.62 -11.42
CA PRO A 94 2.14 -20.78 -11.33
C PRO A 94 1.46 -20.75 -9.98
N VAL A 95 1.37 -21.89 -9.28
CA VAL A 95 0.75 -21.95 -7.95
C VAL A 95 1.61 -21.17 -6.95
N GLN A 96 2.94 -21.29 -7.02
CA GLN A 96 3.86 -20.54 -6.19
C GLN A 96 3.79 -19.03 -6.49
N LEU A 97 3.67 -18.65 -7.77
CA LEU A 97 3.45 -17.25 -8.14
C LEU A 97 2.18 -16.69 -7.48
N GLY A 98 1.06 -17.43 -7.58
CA GLY A 98 -0.20 -17.03 -6.91
C GLY A 98 -0.05 -16.84 -5.41
N ILE A 99 0.62 -17.78 -4.73
CA ILE A 99 0.89 -17.70 -3.29
C ILE A 99 1.72 -16.46 -2.96
N ARG A 100 2.82 -16.24 -3.67
CA ARG A 100 3.74 -15.11 -3.44
C ARG A 100 3.07 -13.75 -3.71
N LEU A 101 2.22 -13.65 -4.73
CA LEU A 101 1.42 -12.46 -5.00
C LEU A 101 0.48 -12.13 -3.84
N ILE A 102 -0.23 -13.12 -3.32
CA ILE A 102 -1.11 -12.92 -2.16
C ILE A 102 -0.31 -12.57 -0.91
N ASP A 103 0.83 -13.21 -0.68
CA ASP A 103 1.68 -12.89 0.48
C ASP A 103 2.25 -11.46 0.40
N ALA A 104 2.65 -11.01 -0.78
CA ALA A 104 3.09 -9.63 -1.01
C ALA A 104 1.96 -8.63 -0.73
N PHE A 105 0.75 -8.90 -1.21
CA PHE A 105 -0.42 -8.04 -0.99
C PHE A 105 -0.84 -8.00 0.49
N VAL A 106 -0.92 -9.14 1.15
CA VAL A 106 -1.22 -9.24 2.59
C VAL A 106 -0.13 -8.55 3.42
N GLY A 107 1.13 -8.76 3.08
CA GLY A 107 2.28 -8.11 3.74
C GLY A 107 2.21 -6.57 3.62
N TRP A 108 1.91 -6.06 2.42
CA TRP A 108 1.69 -4.64 2.19
C TRP A 108 0.52 -4.10 3.05
N ALA A 109 -0.61 -4.80 3.06
CA ALA A 109 -1.77 -4.42 3.84
C ALA A 109 -1.47 -4.36 5.34
N ARG A 110 -0.78 -5.36 5.90
CA ARG A 110 -0.35 -5.38 7.30
C ARG A 110 0.60 -4.22 7.64
N GLY A 111 1.52 -3.88 6.73
CA GLY A 111 2.44 -2.75 6.90
C GLY A 111 1.74 -1.40 7.04
N HIS A 112 0.50 -1.26 6.57
CA HIS A 112 -0.31 -0.04 6.71
C HIS A 112 -1.03 0.07 8.05
N GLY A 113 -1.20 -1.04 8.77
CA GLY A 113 -1.86 -1.05 10.08
C GLY A 113 -3.21 -0.32 10.08
N PRO A 114 -3.47 0.55 11.07
CA PRO A 114 -4.76 1.26 11.19
C PRO A 114 -5.11 2.18 10.01
N MET A 115 -4.10 2.61 9.21
CA MET A 115 -4.32 3.46 8.03
C MET A 115 -5.05 2.71 6.91
N LEU A 116 -4.98 1.39 6.89
CA LEU A 116 -5.59 0.57 5.85
C LEU A 116 -7.11 0.80 5.75
N ARG A 117 -7.79 0.93 6.89
CA ARG A 117 -9.25 1.10 6.93
C ARG A 117 -9.74 2.37 6.24
N PRO A 118 -9.27 3.59 6.56
CA PRO A 118 -9.67 4.79 5.82
C PRO A 118 -9.17 4.76 4.37
N LEU A 119 -8.00 4.17 4.09
CA LEU A 119 -7.51 3.98 2.73
C LEU A 119 -8.53 3.21 1.89
N PHE A 120 -8.99 2.03 2.35
CA PHE A 120 -9.97 1.22 1.65
C PHE A 120 -11.36 1.86 1.58
N ALA A 121 -11.76 2.66 2.57
CA ALA A 121 -13.02 3.39 2.53
C ALA A 121 -13.09 4.42 1.39
N GLU A 122 -11.94 4.93 0.97
CA GLU A 122 -11.83 5.97 -0.06
C GLU A 122 -11.39 5.46 -1.45
N LEU A 123 -11.08 4.15 -1.59
CA LEU A 123 -10.60 3.58 -2.87
C LEU A 123 -11.51 3.85 -4.06
N HIS A 124 -12.82 3.86 -3.83
CA HIS A 124 -13.84 4.01 -4.87
C HIS A 124 -14.53 5.38 -4.84
N ASP A 125 -14.07 6.31 -4.01
CA ASP A 125 -14.59 7.69 -3.98
C ASP A 125 -13.84 8.56 -5.02
N PRO A 126 -14.49 8.92 -6.16
CA PRO A 126 -13.80 9.71 -7.19
C PRO A 126 -13.40 11.12 -6.73
N ALA A 127 -13.96 11.60 -5.61
CA ALA A 127 -13.58 12.87 -5.02
C ALA A 127 -12.39 12.76 -4.04
N SER A 128 -11.94 11.53 -3.74
CA SER A 128 -10.74 11.31 -2.92
C SER A 128 -9.48 11.17 -3.78
N PRO A 129 -8.35 11.75 -3.38
CA PRO A 129 -7.08 11.51 -4.06
C PRO A 129 -6.67 10.03 -4.02
N VAL A 130 -7.15 9.25 -3.06
CA VAL A 130 -6.85 7.82 -2.91
C VAL A 130 -7.27 7.02 -4.15
N SER A 131 -8.44 7.32 -4.74
CA SER A 131 -8.93 6.61 -5.92
C SER A 131 -7.98 6.75 -7.13
N ALA A 132 -7.46 7.95 -7.38
CA ALA A 132 -6.53 8.19 -8.48
C ALA A 132 -5.18 7.47 -8.27
N TYR A 133 -4.72 7.34 -7.02
CA TYR A 133 -3.53 6.55 -6.69
C TYR A 133 -3.77 5.06 -6.85
N ARG A 134 -4.95 4.58 -6.45
CA ARG A 134 -5.36 3.20 -6.67
C ARG A 134 -5.34 2.83 -8.16
N GLU A 135 -5.94 3.63 -9.02
CA GLU A 135 -5.97 3.34 -10.46
C GLU A 135 -4.55 3.23 -11.06
N ARG A 136 -3.63 4.09 -10.64
CA ARG A 136 -2.22 3.98 -11.07
C ARG A 136 -1.57 2.68 -10.60
N ALA A 137 -1.75 2.32 -9.32
CA ALA A 137 -1.21 1.07 -8.79
C ALA A 137 -1.77 -0.15 -9.54
N LEU A 138 -3.07 -0.17 -9.82
CA LEU A 138 -3.71 -1.24 -10.59
C LEU A 138 -3.17 -1.34 -12.00
N GLU A 139 -2.94 -0.22 -12.69
CA GLU A 139 -2.35 -0.22 -14.03
C GLU A 139 -0.92 -0.76 -14.03
N ASP A 140 -0.10 -0.36 -13.06
CA ASP A 140 1.25 -0.88 -12.88
C ASP A 140 1.25 -2.39 -12.58
N ILE A 141 0.33 -2.86 -11.74
CA ILE A 141 0.16 -4.28 -11.43
C ILE A 141 -0.29 -5.05 -12.67
N ARG A 142 -1.30 -4.57 -13.41
CA ARG A 142 -1.76 -5.21 -14.65
C ARG A 142 -0.61 -5.37 -15.63
N THR A 143 0.16 -4.33 -15.85
CA THR A 143 1.32 -4.34 -16.73
C THR A 143 2.33 -5.38 -16.29
N THR A 144 2.74 -5.35 -15.02
CA THR A 144 3.75 -6.26 -14.46
C THR A 144 3.29 -7.74 -14.55
N VAL A 145 2.02 -8.02 -14.23
CA VAL A 145 1.47 -9.38 -14.32
C VAL A 145 1.41 -9.87 -15.76
N ARG A 146 0.94 -9.02 -16.69
CA ARG A 146 0.88 -9.38 -18.13
C ARG A 146 2.26 -9.66 -18.71
N GLU A 147 3.27 -8.85 -18.38
CA GLU A 147 4.66 -9.07 -18.81
C GLU A 147 5.16 -10.45 -18.34
N LYS A 148 4.87 -10.83 -17.07
CA LYS A 148 5.24 -12.15 -16.56
C LYS A 148 4.55 -13.30 -17.31
N PHE A 149 3.26 -13.17 -17.64
CA PHE A 149 2.56 -14.17 -18.44
C PHE A 149 3.17 -14.33 -19.82
N VAL A 150 3.57 -13.24 -20.49
CA VAL A 150 4.27 -13.26 -21.78
C VAL A 150 5.64 -13.93 -21.63
N GLU A 151 6.41 -13.58 -20.61
CA GLU A 151 7.73 -14.17 -20.31
C GLU A 151 7.63 -15.70 -20.15
N LEU A 152 6.59 -16.16 -19.46
CA LEU A 152 6.34 -17.59 -19.25
C LEU A 152 5.70 -18.31 -20.46
N GLY A 153 5.46 -17.62 -21.58
CA GLY A 153 4.77 -18.18 -22.74
C GLY A 153 3.34 -18.64 -22.47
N ARG A 154 2.66 -18.01 -21.49
CA ARG A 154 1.33 -18.38 -21.04
C ARG A 154 0.24 -17.51 -21.69
N PRO A 155 -1.01 -18.00 -21.78
CA PRO A 155 -2.14 -17.17 -22.20
C PRO A 155 -2.26 -15.96 -21.29
N VAL A 156 -2.24 -14.76 -21.88
CA VAL A 156 -2.33 -13.49 -21.11
C VAL A 156 -3.77 -13.30 -20.65
N PRO A 157 -4.03 -13.10 -19.34
CA PRO A 157 -5.37 -12.83 -18.82
C PRO A 157 -5.98 -11.57 -19.44
N THR A 158 -7.30 -11.58 -19.61
CA THR A 158 -8.00 -10.37 -20.06
C THR A 158 -7.93 -9.26 -18.98
N PRO A 159 -8.07 -7.99 -19.36
CA PRO A 159 -8.17 -6.92 -18.37
C PRO A 159 -9.26 -7.18 -17.31
N LEU A 160 -10.39 -7.76 -17.70
CA LEU A 160 -11.50 -8.08 -16.80
C LEU A 160 -11.12 -9.17 -15.79
N ASP A 161 -10.38 -10.20 -16.21
CA ASP A 161 -9.93 -11.27 -15.31
C ASP A 161 -8.97 -10.70 -14.24
N LEU A 162 -8.04 -9.83 -14.66
CA LEU A 162 -7.13 -9.16 -13.74
C LEU A 162 -7.88 -8.25 -12.76
N ASP A 163 -8.83 -7.45 -13.25
CA ASP A 163 -9.63 -6.57 -12.42
C ASP A 163 -10.48 -7.36 -11.42
N ALA A 164 -11.13 -8.45 -11.86
CA ALA A 164 -11.91 -9.29 -10.97
C ALA A 164 -11.07 -9.90 -9.84
N ALA A 165 -9.88 -10.42 -10.17
CA ALA A 165 -8.96 -10.97 -9.19
C ALA A 165 -8.49 -9.91 -8.18
N LEU A 166 -8.08 -8.73 -8.67
CA LEU A 166 -7.60 -7.62 -7.83
C LEU A 166 -8.70 -7.10 -6.90
N HIS A 167 -9.91 -6.84 -7.43
CA HIS A 167 -11.04 -6.35 -6.63
C HIS A 167 -11.46 -7.33 -5.54
N LEU A 168 -11.42 -8.63 -5.82
CA LEU A 168 -11.75 -9.62 -4.81
C LEU A 168 -10.69 -9.65 -3.71
N CYS A 169 -9.41 -9.57 -4.05
CA CYS A 169 -8.34 -9.47 -3.05
C CYS A 169 -8.49 -8.20 -2.20
N GLU A 170 -8.79 -7.06 -2.81
CA GLU A 170 -9.10 -5.82 -2.09
C GLU A 170 -10.28 -5.99 -1.14
N TYR A 171 -11.37 -6.61 -1.59
CA TYR A 171 -12.55 -6.84 -0.76
C TYR A 171 -12.25 -7.74 0.44
N VAL A 172 -11.51 -8.83 0.26
CA VAL A 172 -11.12 -9.74 1.35
C VAL A 172 -10.27 -8.99 2.39
N VAL A 173 -9.27 -8.23 1.97
CA VAL A 173 -8.43 -7.45 2.88
C VAL A 173 -9.21 -6.34 3.58
N TYR A 174 -10.13 -5.67 2.88
CA TYR A 174 -11.05 -4.72 3.51
C TYR A 174 -11.88 -5.37 4.63
N ARG A 175 -12.46 -6.54 4.37
CA ARG A 175 -13.23 -7.30 5.37
C ARG A 175 -12.39 -7.67 6.58
N LEU A 176 -11.15 -8.10 6.38
CA LEU A 176 -10.21 -8.40 7.45
C LEU A 176 -9.93 -7.14 8.29
N SER A 177 -9.59 -6.02 7.63
CA SER A 177 -9.29 -4.76 8.32
C SER A 177 -10.49 -4.20 9.08
N ALA A 178 -11.71 -4.41 8.58
CA ALA A 178 -12.94 -3.98 9.24
C ALA A 178 -13.29 -4.83 10.47
N ALA A 179 -12.90 -6.10 10.48
CA ALA A 179 -13.12 -7.04 11.58
C ALA A 179 -12.05 -6.96 12.69
N THR A 180 -10.90 -6.33 12.40
CA THR A 180 -9.77 -6.23 13.33
C THR A 180 -9.82 -4.89 14.08
N ALA A 181 -9.60 -4.90 15.39
CA ALA A 181 -9.55 -3.67 16.16
C ALA A 181 -8.34 -2.79 15.73
N PRO A 182 -8.46 -1.45 15.80
CA PRO A 182 -7.37 -0.57 15.42
C PRO A 182 -6.10 -0.83 16.24
N GLY A 183 -5.01 -1.15 15.55
CA GLY A 183 -3.70 -1.45 16.16
C GLY A 183 -3.49 -2.91 16.54
N GLU A 184 -4.47 -3.77 16.33
CA GLU A 184 -4.34 -5.22 16.49
C GLU A 184 -3.97 -5.89 15.16
N GLU A 185 -3.34 -7.07 15.26
CA GLU A 185 -3.12 -7.96 14.11
C GLU A 185 -4.41 -8.79 13.87
N PRO A 186 -4.75 -9.09 12.61
CA PRO A 186 -5.85 -10.02 12.33
C PRO A 186 -5.60 -11.37 12.99
N ASP A 187 -6.66 -11.94 13.55
CA ASP A 187 -6.64 -13.28 14.12
C ASP A 187 -6.11 -14.28 13.06
N PRO A 188 -5.07 -15.08 13.36
CA PRO A 188 -4.55 -16.10 12.47
C PRO A 188 -5.63 -17.06 11.93
N ASP A 189 -6.64 -17.39 12.76
CA ASP A 189 -7.74 -18.29 12.39
C ASP A 189 -8.71 -17.64 11.38
N VAL A 190 -8.68 -16.31 11.23
CA VAL A 190 -9.43 -15.56 10.22
C VAL A 190 -8.54 -15.24 9.01
N LEU A 191 -7.28 -14.92 9.25
CA LEU A 191 -6.33 -14.56 8.20
C LEU A 191 -6.00 -15.74 7.28
N ALA A 192 -5.79 -16.93 7.82
CA ALA A 192 -5.42 -18.10 7.03
C ALA A 192 -6.51 -18.51 6.03
N PRO A 193 -7.81 -18.65 6.40
CA PRO A 193 -8.88 -18.90 5.44
C PRO A 193 -9.03 -17.78 4.39
N ALA A 194 -8.90 -16.52 4.79
CA ALA A 194 -8.97 -15.38 3.87
C ALA A 194 -7.85 -15.42 2.82
N ARG A 195 -6.61 -15.68 3.25
CA ARG A 195 -5.45 -15.87 2.38
C ARG A 195 -5.70 -17.03 1.39
N LEU A 196 -6.20 -18.15 1.88
CA LEU A 196 -6.52 -19.30 1.04
C LEU A 196 -7.60 -18.99 0.01
N THR A 197 -8.63 -18.21 0.38
CA THR A 197 -9.66 -17.76 -0.54
C THR A 197 -9.07 -16.91 -1.67
N MET A 198 -8.17 -15.97 -1.35
CA MET A 198 -7.48 -15.15 -2.37
C MET A 198 -6.62 -16.01 -3.31
N ILE A 199 -5.89 -17.00 -2.78
CA ILE A 199 -5.09 -17.94 -3.61
C ILE A 199 -6.00 -18.70 -4.58
N ARG A 200 -7.12 -19.25 -4.09
CA ARG A 200 -8.10 -19.98 -4.92
C ARG A 200 -8.63 -19.08 -6.05
N VAL A 201 -8.96 -17.84 -5.73
CA VAL A 201 -9.47 -16.90 -6.74
C VAL A 201 -8.41 -16.61 -7.80
N LEU A 202 -7.16 -16.34 -7.43
CA LEU A 202 -6.11 -16.14 -8.42
C LEU A 202 -5.97 -17.36 -9.34
N LEU A 203 -5.94 -18.57 -8.76
CA LEU A 203 -5.80 -19.80 -9.54
C LEU A 203 -6.98 -20.04 -10.48
N THR A 204 -8.22 -19.79 -10.02
CA THR A 204 -9.43 -20.01 -10.84
C THR A 204 -9.64 -18.93 -11.89
N THR A 205 -9.16 -17.72 -11.67
CA THR A 205 -9.36 -16.57 -12.58
C THR A 205 -8.22 -16.39 -13.56
N LEU A 206 -6.97 -16.60 -13.11
CA LEU A 206 -5.77 -16.34 -13.92
C LEU A 206 -5.03 -17.62 -14.32
N GLY A 207 -5.32 -18.75 -13.66
CA GLY A 207 -4.70 -20.03 -13.93
C GLY A 207 -5.23 -20.69 -15.22
N THR A 208 -4.44 -21.55 -15.80
CA THR A 208 -4.85 -22.45 -16.87
C THR A 208 -5.53 -23.69 -16.28
N ARG A 209 -6.16 -24.50 -17.16
CA ARG A 209 -6.71 -25.81 -16.74
C ARG A 209 -5.66 -26.69 -16.06
N ALA A 210 -4.45 -26.74 -16.57
CA ALA A 210 -3.35 -27.52 -16.00
C ALA A 210 -2.98 -27.06 -14.59
N ASP A 211 -2.98 -25.73 -14.34
CA ASP A 211 -2.71 -25.16 -13.02
C ASP A 211 -3.79 -25.55 -12.01
N LEU A 212 -5.06 -25.55 -12.45
CA LEU A 212 -6.17 -25.98 -11.60
C LEU A 212 -6.12 -27.49 -11.31
N GLU A 213 -5.84 -28.32 -12.30
CA GLU A 213 -5.65 -29.77 -12.12
C GLU A 213 -4.52 -30.04 -11.11
N TYR A 214 -3.39 -29.35 -11.23
CA TYR A 214 -2.29 -29.44 -10.26
C TYR A 214 -2.70 -28.93 -8.86
N ALA A 215 -3.39 -27.81 -8.77
CA ALA A 215 -3.82 -27.26 -7.49
C ALA A 215 -4.83 -28.16 -6.75
N LEU A 216 -5.67 -28.91 -7.47
CA LEU A 216 -6.60 -29.90 -6.91
C LEU A 216 -5.88 -31.10 -6.25
N GLU A 217 -4.65 -31.39 -6.65
CA GLU A 217 -3.81 -32.39 -5.98
C GLU A 217 -3.19 -31.90 -4.67
N LEU A 218 -3.29 -30.61 -4.36
CA LEU A 218 -2.78 -30.00 -3.12
C LEU A 218 -3.87 -29.87 -2.07
N PRO A 219 -3.97 -30.81 -1.07
CA PRO A 219 -5.08 -30.86 -0.12
C PRO A 219 -5.21 -29.61 0.74
N TRP A 220 -4.16 -28.83 0.89
CA TRP A 220 -4.17 -27.59 1.65
C TRP A 220 -4.79 -26.41 0.87
N ILE A 221 -4.86 -26.49 -0.48
CA ILE A 221 -5.59 -25.53 -1.32
C ILE A 221 -7.06 -25.98 -1.46
N PHE A 222 -7.26 -27.21 -1.88
CA PHE A 222 -8.57 -27.82 -2.07
C PHE A 222 -8.64 -29.12 -1.24
N PRO A 223 -9.28 -29.10 -0.04
CA PRO A 223 -9.46 -30.31 0.76
C PRO A 223 -10.20 -31.38 -0.04
N ARG A 224 -9.74 -32.63 0.08
CA ARG A 224 -10.49 -33.80 -0.42
C ARG A 224 -11.64 -34.05 0.54
N GLU A 225 -12.84 -34.33 0.04
CA GLU A 225 -14.00 -34.76 0.81
C GLU A 225 -13.75 -36.10 1.53
#